data_cc01c2b0e106fe2ca137e5ae0dd77e14
#
_entry.id   cc01c2b0e106fe2ca137e5ae0dd77e14
#
_cell.length_a   1.000
_cell.length_b   1.000
_cell.length_c   1.000
_cell.angle_alpha   90.00
_cell.angle_beta   90.00
_cell.angle_gamma   90.00
#
_symmetry.space_group_name_H-M   'P 1'
#
loop_
_entity.id
_entity.type
_entity.pdbx_description
1 polymer ?
#
loop_
_entity_poly.entity_id
_entity_poly.type
_entity_poly.pdbx_seq_one_letter_code
_entity_poly.pdbx_strand_id
1 'polypeptide(L)'
;QWFRKVRGTYRGGIKTFGDIQNSDWFMPVKREICGCAEDISNVMKNLVEFLDEEDVPHDNKQYIYYFNLLHSFCDIYDNLNLDKTEDFKRLCRLIGDFKLPNAARVNDAVADIRTKLDFYRKNVIGGRLKYAKTLITAFDAENMLRLSKSSAMVNALCNIVRLTEKTHRRYKLERSVIDFSDLE
;
A
#
# COMPACT_ATOMS: atom_id res chain seq x y z
N GLN A 1 19.27 -12.47 -10.40
CA GLN A 1 18.04 -13.06 -9.80
C GLN A 1 16.79 -12.20 -10.05
N TRP A 2 16.85 -10.86 -9.90
CA TRP A 2 15.72 -9.94 -10.12
C TRP A 2 15.15 -10.03 -11.56
N PHE A 3 16.00 -9.99 -12.58
CA PHE A 3 15.59 -10.11 -13.99
C PHE A 3 14.90 -11.45 -14.31
N ARG A 4 15.28 -12.56 -13.66
CA ARG A 4 14.61 -13.86 -13.86
C ARG A 4 13.18 -13.86 -13.28
N LYS A 5 12.96 -13.21 -12.13
CA LYS A 5 11.63 -13.07 -11.51
C LYS A 5 10.71 -12.22 -12.37
N VAL A 6 11.15 -11.02 -12.79
CA VAL A 6 10.37 -10.11 -13.65
C VAL A 6 9.97 -10.79 -14.95
N ARG A 7 10.84 -11.62 -15.53
CA ARG A 7 10.60 -12.36 -16.77
C ARG A 7 9.49 -13.42 -16.66
N GLY A 8 9.35 -14.09 -15.52
CA GLY A 8 8.29 -15.08 -15.28
C GLY A 8 6.90 -14.42 -15.34
N THR A 9 6.76 -13.24 -14.77
CA THR A 9 5.52 -12.47 -14.68
C THR A 9 5.07 -11.90 -16.04
N TYR A 10 6.02 -11.50 -16.91
CA TYR A 10 5.69 -10.91 -18.22
C TYR A 10 5.37 -11.92 -19.33
N ARG A 11 5.71 -13.22 -19.18
CA ARG A 11 5.46 -14.24 -20.21
C ARG A 11 3.97 -14.55 -20.43
N GLY A 12 3.10 -14.33 -19.45
CA GLY A 12 1.67 -14.64 -19.53
C GLY A 12 0.80 -13.52 -20.08
N GLY A 13 1.33 -12.31 -20.27
CA GLY A 13 0.57 -11.11 -20.66
C GLY A 13 -0.44 -10.70 -19.59
N ILE A 14 -0.20 -9.56 -18.94
CA ILE A 14 -1.16 -8.97 -18.00
C ILE A 14 -2.39 -8.54 -18.81
N LYS A 15 -3.48 -9.28 -18.70
CA LYS A 15 -4.73 -9.02 -19.43
C LYS A 15 -5.79 -8.37 -18.54
N THR A 16 -5.73 -8.61 -17.23
CA THR A 16 -6.72 -8.13 -16.29
C THR A 16 -6.07 -7.55 -15.03
N PHE A 17 -6.82 -6.74 -14.29
CA PHE A 17 -6.40 -6.25 -12.97
C PHE A 17 -6.13 -7.39 -11.97
N GLY A 18 -6.85 -8.51 -12.10
CA GLY A 18 -6.62 -9.72 -11.29
C GLY A 18 -5.25 -10.35 -11.53
N ASP A 19 -4.76 -10.34 -12.78
CA ASP A 19 -3.43 -10.88 -13.11
C ASP A 19 -2.32 -10.07 -12.43
N ILE A 20 -2.54 -8.76 -12.27
CA ILE A 20 -1.62 -7.85 -11.59
C ILE A 20 -1.62 -8.09 -10.10
N GLN A 21 -2.80 -8.16 -9.49
CA GLN A 21 -2.96 -8.34 -8.05
C GLN A 21 -2.34 -9.65 -7.53
N ASN A 22 -2.24 -10.65 -8.39
CA ASN A 22 -1.64 -11.95 -8.07
C ASN A 22 -0.17 -12.05 -8.51
N SER A 23 0.42 -10.96 -9.00
CA SER A 23 1.81 -10.97 -9.43
C SER A 23 2.77 -10.72 -8.26
N ASP A 24 3.91 -11.41 -8.25
CA ASP A 24 4.95 -11.27 -7.21
C ASP A 24 5.44 -9.83 -7.01
N TRP A 25 5.39 -9.00 -8.05
CA TRP A 25 5.83 -7.61 -7.96
C TRP A 25 4.78 -6.67 -7.36
N PHE A 26 3.48 -7.04 -7.40
CA PHE A 26 2.41 -6.28 -6.77
C PHE A 26 2.26 -6.63 -5.27
N MET A 27 2.71 -7.82 -4.86
CA MET A 27 2.60 -8.26 -3.46
C MET A 27 3.20 -7.27 -2.44
N PRO A 28 4.36 -6.62 -2.69
CA PRO A 28 4.86 -5.58 -1.78
C PRO A 28 3.89 -4.40 -1.64
N VAL A 29 3.31 -3.94 -2.75
CA VAL A 29 2.33 -2.83 -2.75
C VAL A 29 1.06 -3.21 -2.01
N LYS A 30 0.56 -4.44 -2.23
CA LYS A 30 -0.59 -4.98 -1.49
C LYS A 30 -0.32 -4.98 0.02
N ARG A 31 0.87 -5.45 0.43
CA ARG A 31 1.28 -5.45 1.85
C ARG A 31 1.31 -4.05 2.44
N GLU A 32 1.85 -3.08 1.73
CA GLU A 32 1.89 -1.68 2.17
C GLU A 32 0.49 -1.08 2.36
N ILE A 33 -0.42 -1.33 1.41
CA ILE A 33 -1.81 -0.87 1.52
C ILE A 33 -2.51 -1.53 2.71
N CYS A 34 -2.35 -2.84 2.88
CA CYS A 34 -2.92 -3.59 4.02
C CYS A 34 -2.32 -3.10 5.34
N GLY A 35 -1.00 -2.91 5.42
CA GLY A 35 -0.32 -2.39 6.60
C GLY A 35 -0.78 -0.98 6.98
N CYS A 36 -1.01 -0.11 5.99
CA CYS A 36 -1.60 1.20 6.25
C CYS A 36 -3.01 1.11 6.85
N ALA A 37 -3.84 0.17 6.35
CA ALA A 37 -5.19 -0.03 6.88
C ALA A 37 -5.16 -0.58 8.31
N GLU A 38 -4.27 -1.52 8.59
CA GLU A 38 -4.04 -2.07 9.92
C GLU A 38 -3.58 -0.99 10.91
N ASP A 39 -2.58 -0.18 10.53
CA ASP A 39 -2.11 0.95 11.34
C ASP A 39 -3.24 1.93 11.64
N ILE A 40 -4.08 2.27 10.64
CA ILE A 40 -5.23 3.17 10.82
C ILE A 40 -6.22 2.57 11.80
N SER A 41 -6.58 1.29 11.64
CA SER A 41 -7.51 0.59 12.54
C SER A 41 -6.99 0.57 13.98
N ASN A 42 -5.72 0.18 14.16
CA ASN A 42 -5.09 0.11 15.48
C ASN A 42 -5.03 1.48 16.16
N VAL A 43 -4.64 2.53 15.42
CA VAL A 43 -4.61 3.89 15.97
C VAL A 43 -6.00 4.38 16.36
N MET A 44 -7.03 4.08 15.58
CA MET A 44 -8.41 4.45 15.91
C MET A 44 -8.89 3.73 17.19
N LYS A 45 -8.60 2.42 17.33
CA LYS A 45 -8.90 1.64 18.54
C LYS A 45 -8.20 2.23 19.76
N ASN A 46 -6.89 2.44 19.65
CA ASN A 46 -6.09 3.02 20.75
C ASN A 46 -6.52 4.45 21.12
N LEU A 47 -7.06 5.25 20.19
CA LEU A 47 -7.56 6.59 20.51
C LEU A 47 -8.85 6.54 21.33
N VAL A 48 -9.74 5.58 21.06
CA VAL A 48 -10.96 5.41 21.87
C VAL A 48 -10.59 4.87 23.26
N GLU A 49 -9.73 3.86 23.34
CA GLU A 49 -9.21 3.34 24.61
C GLU A 49 -8.51 4.44 25.44
N PHE A 50 -7.71 5.29 24.80
CA PHE A 50 -7.07 6.42 25.45
C PHE A 50 -8.09 7.43 26.01
N LEU A 51 -9.19 7.69 25.31
CA LEU A 51 -10.26 8.56 25.80
C LEU A 51 -10.99 7.95 27.02
N ASP A 52 -11.12 6.62 27.06
CA ASP A 52 -11.67 5.89 28.20
C ASP A 52 -10.71 5.97 29.40
N GLU A 53 -9.38 5.79 29.19
CA GLU A 53 -8.34 5.91 30.23
C GLU A 53 -8.26 7.32 30.84
N GLU A 54 -8.54 8.35 30.07
CA GLU A 54 -8.59 9.76 30.52
C GLU A 54 -9.97 10.16 31.07
N ASP A 55 -10.84 9.18 31.37
CA ASP A 55 -12.19 9.38 31.91
C ASP A 55 -13.04 10.41 31.12
N VAL A 56 -12.84 10.50 29.78
CA VAL A 56 -13.63 11.41 28.95
C VAL A 56 -15.05 10.90 28.85
N PRO A 57 -16.08 11.70 29.24
CA PRO A 57 -17.47 11.26 29.20
C PRO A 57 -17.90 10.82 27.80
N HIS A 58 -18.65 9.72 27.69
CA HIS A 58 -19.08 9.14 26.40
C HIS A 58 -20.05 10.06 25.62
N ASP A 59 -20.69 11.02 26.27
CA ASP A 59 -21.49 12.08 25.65
C ASP A 59 -20.66 13.27 25.16
N ASN A 60 -19.35 13.28 25.45
CA ASN A 60 -18.43 14.30 24.96
C ASN A 60 -18.31 14.24 23.44
N LYS A 61 -18.34 15.40 22.78
CA LYS A 61 -18.25 15.51 21.31
C LYS A 61 -16.98 14.92 20.73
N GLN A 62 -15.86 14.95 21.47
CA GLN A 62 -14.61 14.34 21.01
C GLN A 62 -14.68 12.82 21.11
N TYR A 63 -15.22 12.28 22.20
CA TYR A 63 -15.45 10.84 22.34
C TYR A 63 -16.34 10.31 21.21
N ILE A 64 -17.51 10.92 21.03
CA ILE A 64 -18.45 10.56 19.96
C ILE A 64 -17.77 10.64 18.58
N TYR A 65 -16.95 11.67 18.36
CA TYR A 65 -16.22 11.82 17.09
C TYR A 65 -15.27 10.65 16.82
N TYR A 66 -14.40 10.30 17.77
CA TYR A 66 -13.43 9.22 17.56
C TYR A 66 -14.09 7.85 17.58
N PHE A 67 -15.13 7.64 18.37
CA PHE A 67 -15.96 6.45 18.36
C PHE A 67 -16.64 6.22 17.00
N ASN A 68 -17.26 7.24 16.43
CA ASN A 68 -17.86 7.16 15.10
C ASN A 68 -16.80 6.97 14.00
N LEU A 69 -15.64 7.58 14.14
CA LEU A 69 -14.52 7.41 13.23
C LEU A 69 -14.04 5.95 13.21
N LEU A 70 -13.87 5.35 14.39
CA LEU A 70 -13.54 3.95 14.57
C LEU A 70 -14.56 3.04 13.84
N HIS A 71 -15.83 3.17 14.17
CA HIS A 71 -16.89 2.34 13.58
C HIS A 71 -16.99 2.51 12.07
N SER A 72 -16.88 3.74 11.55
CA SER A 72 -16.96 4.00 10.11
C SER A 72 -15.86 3.32 9.28
N PHE A 73 -14.74 2.96 9.89
CA PHE A 73 -13.63 2.28 9.23
C PHE A 73 -13.53 0.82 9.66
N CYS A 74 -13.47 0.55 10.96
CA CYS A 74 -13.15 -0.78 11.48
C CYS A 74 -14.29 -1.78 11.26
N ASP A 75 -15.56 -1.37 11.30
CA ASP A 75 -16.70 -2.28 11.04
C ASP A 75 -16.64 -2.87 9.64
N ILE A 76 -16.09 -2.14 8.68
CA ILE A 76 -15.88 -2.65 7.33
C ILE A 76 -14.57 -3.45 7.27
N TYR A 77 -13.47 -2.88 7.79
CA TYR A 77 -12.13 -3.46 7.71
C TYR A 77 -12.03 -4.83 8.38
N ASP A 78 -12.54 -4.97 9.61
CA ASP A 78 -12.45 -6.20 10.40
C ASP A 78 -13.25 -7.37 9.78
N ASN A 79 -14.18 -7.08 8.85
CA ASN A 79 -14.95 -8.08 8.10
C ASN A 79 -14.30 -8.49 6.75
N LEU A 80 -13.12 -7.94 6.39
CA LEU A 80 -12.45 -8.26 5.13
C LEU A 80 -11.49 -9.45 5.29
N ASN A 81 -11.55 -10.37 4.34
CA ASN A 81 -10.51 -11.39 4.16
C ASN A 81 -9.54 -10.93 3.05
N LEU A 82 -8.42 -10.34 3.47
CA LEU A 82 -7.46 -9.70 2.57
C LEU A 82 -6.71 -10.68 1.64
N ASP A 83 -6.85 -11.99 1.84
CA ASP A 83 -6.37 -13.00 0.90
C ASP A 83 -7.24 -13.04 -0.36
N LYS A 84 -8.52 -12.68 -0.23
CA LYS A 84 -9.45 -12.63 -1.36
C LYS A 84 -9.30 -11.33 -2.16
N THR A 85 -9.22 -11.47 -3.48
CA THR A 85 -9.10 -10.34 -4.42
C THR A 85 -10.25 -9.33 -4.28
N GLU A 86 -11.49 -9.81 -4.09
CA GLU A 86 -12.66 -8.93 -3.98
C GLU A 86 -12.66 -8.12 -2.68
N ASP A 87 -12.22 -8.72 -1.58
CA ASP A 87 -12.12 -8.03 -0.30
C ASP A 87 -10.96 -7.01 -0.30
N PHE A 88 -9.84 -7.32 -0.98
CA PHE A 88 -8.81 -6.32 -1.22
C PHE A 88 -9.31 -5.13 -2.06
N LYS A 89 -10.12 -5.37 -3.09
CA LYS A 89 -10.78 -4.28 -3.84
C LYS A 89 -11.71 -3.45 -2.97
N ARG A 90 -12.44 -4.10 -2.05
CA ARG A 90 -13.29 -3.41 -1.06
C ARG A 90 -12.45 -2.53 -0.14
N LEU A 91 -11.30 -3.03 0.35
CA LEU A 91 -10.36 -2.24 1.12
C LEU A 91 -9.87 -1.02 0.35
N CYS A 92 -9.48 -1.19 -0.90
CA CYS A 92 -9.03 -0.07 -1.74
C CYS A 92 -10.12 1.00 -1.90
N ARG A 93 -11.39 0.59 -2.07
CA ARG A 93 -12.54 1.52 -2.12
C ARG A 93 -12.76 2.20 -0.77
N LEU A 94 -12.76 1.44 0.34
CA LEU A 94 -12.88 1.99 1.68
C LEU A 94 -11.85 3.10 1.90
N ILE A 95 -10.56 2.82 1.65
CA ILE A 95 -9.49 3.81 1.80
C ILE A 95 -9.69 4.98 0.83
N GLY A 96 -9.98 4.71 -0.44
CA GLY A 96 -10.17 5.73 -1.47
C GLY A 96 -11.27 6.75 -1.13
N ASP A 97 -12.42 6.24 -0.69
CA ASP A 97 -13.61 7.03 -0.38
C ASP A 97 -13.58 7.63 1.03
N PHE A 98 -12.76 7.05 1.93
CA PHE A 98 -12.71 7.49 3.32
C PHE A 98 -12.22 8.94 3.42
N LYS A 99 -13.09 9.79 3.99
CA LYS A 99 -12.77 11.19 4.28
C LYS A 99 -12.62 11.34 5.78
N LEU A 100 -11.45 11.79 6.21
CA LEU A 100 -11.24 12.14 7.61
C LEU A 100 -12.06 13.40 7.93
N PRO A 101 -13.13 13.28 8.76
CA PRO A 101 -13.97 14.44 9.04
C PRO A 101 -13.21 15.51 9.82
N ASN A 102 -13.71 16.74 9.83
CA ASN A 102 -13.16 17.78 10.69
C ASN A 102 -13.32 17.39 12.16
N ALA A 103 -12.32 17.65 12.98
CA ALA A 103 -12.39 17.39 14.41
C ALA A 103 -13.55 18.18 15.04
N ALA A 104 -14.22 17.56 16.01
CA ALA A 104 -15.21 18.26 16.81
C ALA A 104 -14.57 19.43 17.58
N ARG A 105 -15.38 20.44 17.92
CA ARG A 105 -14.91 21.53 18.77
C ARG A 105 -14.51 20.98 20.13
N VAL A 106 -13.39 21.44 20.63
CA VAL A 106 -12.82 21.01 21.92
C VAL A 106 -13.64 21.62 23.05
N ASN A 107 -13.97 20.81 24.05
CA ASN A 107 -14.49 21.24 25.33
C ASN A 107 -13.34 21.25 26.34
N ASP A 108 -13.53 21.93 27.48
CA ASP A 108 -12.53 22.03 28.54
C ASP A 108 -12.06 20.66 29.06
N ALA A 109 -12.96 19.66 29.09
CA ALA A 109 -12.66 18.29 29.51
C ALA A 109 -11.55 17.56 28.71
N VAL A 110 -11.21 18.03 27.51
CA VAL A 110 -10.20 17.41 26.63
C VAL A 110 -9.15 18.41 26.17
N ALA A 111 -9.09 19.60 26.77
CA ALA A 111 -8.16 20.64 26.36
C ALA A 111 -6.70 20.17 26.49
N ASP A 112 -6.36 19.47 27.57
CA ASP A 112 -5.01 19.00 27.88
C ASP A 112 -4.54 17.90 26.94
N ILE A 113 -5.43 17.04 26.46
CA ILE A 113 -5.11 15.91 25.58
C ILE A 113 -5.25 16.26 24.10
N ARG A 114 -5.78 17.43 23.77
CA ARG A 114 -6.06 17.90 22.40
C ARG A 114 -4.87 17.76 21.48
N THR A 115 -3.69 18.17 21.93
CA THR A 115 -2.48 18.13 21.09
C THR A 115 -2.16 16.70 20.65
N LYS A 116 -2.32 15.73 21.57
CA LYS A 116 -2.13 14.30 21.30
C LYS A 116 -3.16 13.78 20.31
N LEU A 117 -4.45 14.09 20.53
CA LEU A 117 -5.54 13.70 19.62
C LEU A 117 -5.34 14.25 18.20
N ASP A 118 -5.03 15.55 18.10
CA ASP A 118 -4.77 16.22 16.80
C ASP A 118 -3.55 15.63 16.09
N PHE A 119 -2.50 15.30 16.83
CA PHE A 119 -1.31 14.67 16.26
C PHE A 119 -1.66 13.31 15.63
N TYR A 120 -2.31 12.42 16.36
CA TYR A 120 -2.68 11.10 15.83
C TYR A 120 -3.64 11.21 14.65
N ARG A 121 -4.64 12.08 14.74
CA ARG A 121 -5.60 12.28 13.66
C ARG A 121 -4.95 12.78 12.38
N LYS A 122 -4.16 13.85 12.46
CA LYS A 122 -3.58 14.51 11.26
C LYS A 122 -2.38 13.76 10.72
N ASN A 123 -1.44 13.40 11.59
CA ASN A 123 -0.14 12.91 11.16
C ASN A 123 -0.15 11.38 10.99
N VAL A 124 -0.80 10.65 11.88
CA VAL A 124 -0.80 9.19 11.78
C VAL A 124 -1.94 8.74 10.87
N ILE A 125 -3.20 8.94 11.23
CA ILE A 125 -4.34 8.49 10.41
C ILE A 125 -4.33 9.20 9.05
N GLY A 126 -4.27 10.53 9.03
CA GLY A 126 -4.25 11.33 7.81
C GLY A 126 -3.05 11.05 6.92
N GLY A 127 -1.86 10.88 7.51
CA GLY A 127 -0.63 10.52 6.80
C GLY A 127 -0.73 9.15 6.15
N ARG A 128 -1.18 8.11 6.90
CA ARG A 128 -1.37 6.76 6.38
C ARG A 128 -2.45 6.69 5.29
N LEU A 129 -3.57 7.37 5.49
CA LEU A 129 -4.62 7.48 4.45
C LEU A 129 -4.08 8.11 3.16
N LYS A 130 -3.36 9.23 3.26
CA LYS A 130 -2.78 9.90 2.10
C LYS A 130 -1.80 8.99 1.36
N TYR A 131 -0.92 8.31 2.09
CA TYR A 131 0.05 7.38 1.50
C TYR A 131 -0.64 6.21 0.81
N ALA A 132 -1.59 5.54 1.48
CA ALA A 132 -2.34 4.43 0.89
C ALA A 132 -3.14 4.86 -0.36
N LYS A 133 -3.78 6.05 -0.33
CA LYS A 133 -4.47 6.62 -1.51
C LYS A 133 -3.51 6.86 -2.68
N THR A 134 -2.30 7.34 -2.41
CA THR A 134 -1.27 7.52 -3.44
C THR A 134 -0.90 6.18 -4.08
N LEU A 135 -0.71 5.12 -3.28
CA LEU A 135 -0.43 3.78 -3.78
C LEU A 135 -1.60 3.24 -4.62
N ILE A 136 -2.84 3.35 -4.11
CA ILE A 136 -4.04 2.89 -4.82
C ILE A 136 -4.17 3.60 -6.17
N THR A 137 -3.99 4.92 -6.21
CA THR A 137 -4.07 5.72 -7.45
C THR A 137 -2.95 5.36 -8.43
N ALA A 138 -1.73 5.15 -7.93
CA ALA A 138 -0.60 4.76 -8.77
C ALA A 138 -0.82 3.39 -9.45
N PHE A 139 -1.58 2.51 -8.82
CA PHE A 139 -1.88 1.16 -9.30
C PHE A 139 -3.33 0.97 -9.73
N ASP A 140 -4.01 2.05 -10.13
CA ASP A 140 -5.35 1.95 -10.71
C ASP A 140 -5.34 1.24 -12.08
N ALA A 141 -6.54 0.86 -12.56
CA ALA A 141 -6.69 0.10 -13.80
C ALA A 141 -6.14 0.84 -15.04
N GLU A 142 -6.21 2.18 -15.08
CA GLU A 142 -5.71 2.98 -16.20
C GLU A 142 -4.19 3.03 -16.23
N ASN A 143 -3.56 3.30 -15.08
CA ASN A 143 -2.10 3.30 -14.97
C ASN A 143 -1.51 1.92 -15.24
N MET A 144 -2.21 0.87 -14.81
CA MET A 144 -1.81 -0.51 -15.07
C MET A 144 -1.95 -0.87 -16.55
N LEU A 145 -2.99 -0.37 -17.25
CA LEU A 145 -3.12 -0.54 -18.70
C LEU A 145 -1.99 0.17 -19.44
N ARG A 146 -1.58 1.36 -18.99
CA ARG A 146 -0.41 2.08 -19.52
C ARG A 146 0.88 1.26 -19.33
N LEU A 147 1.08 0.67 -18.15
CA LEU A 147 2.21 -0.24 -17.90
C LEU A 147 2.17 -1.48 -18.78
N SER A 148 1.00 -2.07 -19.02
CA SER A 148 0.88 -3.22 -19.92
C SER A 148 1.22 -2.86 -21.37
N LYS A 149 0.89 -1.64 -21.84
CA LYS A 149 1.29 -1.13 -23.17
C LYS A 149 2.81 -0.92 -23.28
N SER A 150 3.49 -0.61 -22.18
CA SER A 150 4.95 -0.50 -22.15
C SER A 150 5.66 -1.86 -22.06
N SER A 151 4.93 -2.96 -21.87
CA SER A 151 5.49 -4.31 -21.72
C SER A 151 6.34 -4.74 -22.92
N ALA A 152 5.94 -4.35 -24.15
CA ALA A 152 6.72 -4.62 -25.36
C ALA A 152 8.09 -3.94 -25.31
N MET A 153 8.15 -2.70 -24.85
CA MET A 153 9.38 -1.94 -24.68
C MET A 153 10.27 -2.53 -23.56
N VAL A 154 9.69 -2.90 -22.44
CA VAL A 154 10.40 -3.59 -21.34
C VAL A 154 10.94 -4.93 -21.82
N ASN A 155 10.17 -5.71 -22.57
CA ASN A 155 10.63 -6.97 -23.16
C ASN A 155 11.77 -6.76 -24.16
N ALA A 156 11.72 -5.71 -24.98
CA ALA A 156 12.80 -5.35 -25.90
C ALA A 156 14.08 -5.01 -25.12
N LEU A 157 14.00 -4.20 -24.07
CA LEU A 157 15.13 -3.88 -23.19
C LEU A 157 15.72 -5.13 -22.52
N CYS A 158 14.88 -5.99 -21.97
CA CYS A 158 15.31 -7.27 -21.38
C CYS A 158 16.02 -8.17 -22.41
N ASN A 159 15.54 -8.16 -23.68
CA ASN A 159 16.19 -8.92 -24.75
C ASN A 159 17.55 -8.31 -25.15
N ILE A 160 17.68 -6.98 -25.19
CA ILE A 160 18.96 -6.30 -25.43
C ILE A 160 19.96 -6.67 -24.35
N VAL A 161 19.58 -6.52 -23.07
CA VAL A 161 20.48 -6.88 -21.95
C VAL A 161 20.94 -8.34 -22.06
N ARG A 162 20.02 -9.27 -22.35
CA ARG A 162 20.37 -10.69 -22.49
C ARG A 162 21.27 -10.97 -23.67
N LEU A 163 21.08 -10.30 -24.79
CA LEU A 163 21.97 -10.43 -25.96
C LEU A 163 23.35 -9.88 -25.64
N THR A 164 23.42 -8.75 -24.95
CA THR A 164 24.66 -8.15 -24.50
C THR A 164 25.42 -9.10 -23.56
N GLU A 165 24.76 -9.66 -22.54
CA GLU A 165 25.34 -10.64 -21.63
C GLU A 165 25.84 -11.88 -22.38
N LYS A 166 25.04 -12.42 -23.30
CA LYS A 166 25.43 -13.59 -24.12
C LYS A 166 26.62 -13.29 -25.01
N THR A 167 26.64 -12.12 -25.66
CA THR A 167 27.74 -11.69 -26.53
C THR A 167 29.00 -11.45 -25.71
N HIS A 168 28.89 -10.78 -24.57
CA HIS A 168 30.01 -10.54 -23.67
C HIS A 168 30.60 -11.84 -23.12
N ARG A 169 29.76 -12.79 -22.70
CA ARG A 169 30.20 -14.12 -22.24
C ARG A 169 30.93 -14.87 -23.36
N ARG A 170 30.43 -14.84 -24.62
CA ARG A 170 31.08 -15.46 -25.75
C ARG A 170 32.41 -14.81 -26.03
N TYR A 171 32.49 -13.50 -26.03
CA TYR A 171 33.71 -12.74 -26.22
C TYR A 171 34.78 -13.06 -25.16
N LYS A 172 34.39 -13.19 -23.89
CA LYS A 172 35.28 -13.63 -22.82
C LYS A 172 35.85 -15.03 -23.07
N LEU A 173 34.98 -15.97 -23.46
CA LEU A 173 35.39 -17.35 -23.76
C LEU A 173 36.35 -17.42 -24.94
N GLU A 174 36.07 -16.68 -26.02
CA GLU A 174 36.91 -16.66 -27.23
C GLU A 174 38.30 -16.05 -26.95
N ARG A 175 38.41 -15.15 -25.98
CA ARG A 175 39.66 -14.51 -25.60
C ARG A 175 40.29 -15.07 -24.33
N SER A 176 39.70 -16.08 -23.72
CA SER A 176 40.15 -16.65 -22.44
C SER A 176 40.35 -15.60 -21.34
N VAL A 177 39.47 -14.58 -21.30
CA VAL A 177 39.50 -13.50 -20.31
C VAL A 177 38.46 -13.78 -19.24
N ILE A 178 38.88 -13.68 -17.98
CA ILE A 178 38.03 -13.78 -16.79
C ILE A 178 38.04 -12.40 -16.13
N ASP A 179 36.85 -11.87 -15.74
CA ASP A 179 36.75 -10.66 -14.92
C ASP A 179 36.32 -10.98 -13.49
N PHE A 180 36.33 -9.96 -12.61
CA PHE A 180 36.00 -10.14 -11.21
C PHE A 180 34.56 -10.65 -10.98
N SER A 181 33.61 -10.37 -11.87
CA SER A 181 32.23 -10.86 -11.76
C SER A 181 32.07 -12.33 -12.14
N ASP A 182 33.08 -12.98 -12.70
CA ASP A 182 33.10 -14.41 -12.99
C ASP A 182 33.61 -15.23 -11.79
N LEU A 183 34.15 -14.55 -10.76
CA LEU A 183 34.78 -15.18 -9.59
C LEU A 183 33.82 -15.27 -8.38
N GLU A 184 32.62 -14.64 -8.46
CA GLU A 184 31.54 -14.72 -7.48
C GLU A 184 30.49 -15.78 -7.87
#